data_0c74bd139e6154f8f7bb5b89e5091a94
#
_entry.id   0c74bd139e6154f8f7bb5b89e5091a94
#
_cell.length_a   1.000
_cell.length_b   1.000
_cell.length_c   1.000
_cell.angle_alpha   90.00
_cell.angle_beta   90.00
_cell.angle_gamma   90.00
#
_symmetry.space_group_name_H-M   'P 1'
#
loop_
_entity.id
_entity.type
_entity.pdbx_description
1 polymer ?
#
loop_
_entity_poly.entity_id
_entity_poly.type
_entity_poly.pdbx_seq_one_letter_code
_entity_poly.pdbx_strand_id
1 'polypeptide(L)' 'GPAVDVVEEYSTRESIRHVLGSMKTVLTEKEYEVICCRFGLFGKREQTQREIARHLHISRSYVSRIEKNALKKLKTLFG' A
#
# COMPACT_ATOMS: atom_id res chain seq x y z
N GLY A 1 -27.85 2.71 -6.23
CA GLY A 1 -28.61 2.09 -5.18
C GLY A 1 -27.85 0.97 -4.50
N PRO A 2 -28.48 0.17 -3.63
CA PRO A 2 -27.79 -0.90 -2.91
C PRO A 2 -27.09 -1.91 -3.82
N ALA A 3 -27.67 -2.23 -4.95
CA ALA A 3 -27.07 -3.16 -5.91
C ALA A 3 -25.78 -2.60 -6.50
N VAL A 4 -25.74 -1.31 -6.76
CA VAL A 4 -24.56 -0.64 -7.27
C VAL A 4 -23.44 -0.65 -6.22
N ASP A 5 -23.80 -0.38 -4.97
CA ASP A 5 -22.84 -0.39 -3.87
C ASP A 5 -22.22 -1.78 -3.69
N VAL A 6 -23.04 -2.84 -3.78
CA VAL A 6 -22.56 -4.21 -3.66
C VAL A 6 -21.59 -4.55 -4.81
N VAL A 7 -21.95 -4.13 -6.02
CA VAL A 7 -21.09 -4.36 -7.20
C VAL A 7 -19.79 -3.60 -7.06
N GLU A 8 -19.83 -2.36 -6.59
CA GLU A 8 -18.64 -1.56 -6.36
C GLU A 8 -17.73 -2.21 -5.32
N GLU A 9 -18.30 -2.71 -4.23
CA GLU A 9 -17.54 -3.40 -3.19
C GLU A 9 -16.84 -4.63 -3.75
N TYR A 10 -17.54 -5.42 -4.54
CA TYR A 10 -16.96 -6.61 -5.16
C TYR A 10 -15.85 -6.24 -6.13
N SER A 11 -16.08 -5.24 -6.97
CA SER A 11 -15.08 -4.74 -7.91
C SER A 11 -13.86 -4.20 -7.18
N THR A 12 -14.05 -3.55 -6.05
CA THR A 12 -12.97 -3.03 -5.23
C THR A 12 -12.07 -4.14 -4.72
N ARG A 13 -12.66 -5.26 -4.27
CA ARG A 13 -11.87 -6.41 -3.81
C ARG A 13 -11.02 -7.00 -4.91
N GLU A 14 -11.57 -7.17 -6.10
CA GLU A 14 -10.84 -7.68 -7.25
C GLU A 14 -9.76 -6.70 -7.70
N SER A 15 -10.10 -5.41 -7.69
CA SER A 15 -9.14 -4.36 -8.02
C SER A 15 -7.98 -4.36 -7.03
N ILE A 16 -8.25 -4.52 -5.75
CA ILE A 16 -7.22 -4.60 -4.72
C ILE A 16 -6.31 -5.80 -4.95
N ARG A 17 -6.86 -6.97 -5.24
CA ARG A 17 -6.05 -8.15 -5.52
C ARG A 17 -5.16 -7.95 -6.73
N HIS A 18 -5.70 -7.36 -7.78
CA HIS A 18 -4.94 -7.05 -8.99
C HIS A 18 -3.83 -6.05 -8.68
N VAL A 19 -4.17 -5.03 -7.92
CA VAL A 19 -3.22 -4.00 -7.47
C VAL A 19 -2.08 -4.62 -6.67
N LEU A 20 -2.42 -5.48 -5.70
CA LEU A 20 -1.43 -6.10 -4.84
C LEU A 20 -0.47 -6.99 -5.63
N GLY A 21 -1.00 -7.69 -6.62
CA GLY A 21 -0.16 -8.48 -7.52
C GLY A 21 0.78 -7.62 -8.35
N SER A 22 0.27 -6.49 -8.85
CA SER A 22 1.06 -5.56 -9.63
C SER A 22 2.08 -4.80 -8.80
N MET A 23 1.77 -4.53 -7.55
CA MET A 23 2.67 -3.83 -6.63
C MET A 23 4.02 -4.53 -6.51
N LYS A 24 4.02 -5.86 -6.46
CA LYS A 24 5.26 -6.63 -6.33
C LYS A 24 6.19 -6.44 -7.53
N THR A 25 5.64 -6.14 -8.68
CA THR A 25 6.44 -5.94 -9.89
C THR A 25 6.96 -4.52 -10.03
N VAL A 26 6.29 -3.55 -9.40
CA VAL A 26 6.62 -2.13 -9.54
C VAL A 26 7.45 -1.60 -8.37
N LEU A 27 7.16 -2.07 -7.17
CA LEU A 27 7.81 -1.59 -5.95
C LEU A 27 9.02 -2.43 -5.57
N THR A 28 10.01 -1.79 -4.95
CA THR A 28 11.12 -2.51 -4.32
C THR A 28 10.56 -3.24 -3.08
N GLU A 29 11.32 -4.19 -2.55
CA GLU A 29 10.92 -4.91 -1.35
C GLU A 29 10.64 -3.96 -0.18
N LYS A 30 11.48 -2.96 -0.01
CA LYS A 30 11.32 -1.99 1.07
C LYS A 30 10.09 -1.12 0.87
N GLU A 31 9.85 -0.67 -0.34
CA GLU A 31 8.65 0.09 -0.67
C GLU A 31 7.39 -0.73 -0.42
N TYR A 32 7.40 -1.97 -0.87
CA TYR A 32 6.29 -2.89 -0.68
C TYR A 32 6.01 -3.10 0.81
N GLU A 33 7.05 -3.36 1.59
CA GLU A 33 6.92 -3.57 3.04
C GLU A 33 6.35 -2.33 3.74
N VAL A 34 6.86 -1.15 3.41
CA VAL A 34 6.38 0.10 4.00
C VAL A 34 4.91 0.33 3.68
N ILE A 35 4.50 0.12 2.43
CA ILE A 35 3.12 0.31 2.02
C ILE A 35 2.20 -0.70 2.73
N CYS A 36 2.59 -1.96 2.81
CA CYS A 36 1.80 -2.98 3.48
C CYS A 36 1.61 -2.65 4.97
N CYS A 37 2.66 -2.20 5.64
CA CYS A 37 2.60 -1.83 7.05
C CYS A 37 1.80 -0.55 7.25
N ARG A 38 1.96 0.42 6.36
CA ARG A 38 1.30 1.72 6.49
C ARG A 38 -0.21 1.62 6.32
N PHE A 39 -0.67 0.79 5.40
CA PHE A 39 -2.08 0.66 5.07
C PHE A 39 -2.71 -0.63 5.60
N GLY A 40 -1.98 -1.40 6.37
CA GLY A 40 -2.51 -2.61 7.01
C GLY A 40 -2.93 -3.68 6.02
N LEU A 41 -2.13 -3.93 4.98
CA LEU A 41 -2.44 -4.91 3.97
C LEU A 41 -1.98 -6.32 4.38
N PHE A 42 -2.61 -7.33 3.78
CA PHE A 42 -2.25 -8.75 4.01
C PHE A 42 -2.33 -9.17 5.48
N GLY A 43 -3.38 -8.72 6.16
CA GLY A 43 -3.59 -9.07 7.56
C GLY A 43 -2.69 -8.33 8.54
N LYS A 44 -1.84 -7.44 8.06
CA LYS A 44 -1.01 -6.61 8.92
C LYS A 44 -1.83 -5.49 9.54
N ARG A 45 -1.42 -5.04 10.72
CA ARG A 45 -2.05 -3.91 11.37
C ARG A 45 -1.53 -2.62 10.76
N GLU A 46 -2.42 -1.66 10.56
CA GLU A 46 -2.04 -0.34 10.08
C GLU A 46 -1.10 0.32 11.08
N GLN A 47 0.02 0.84 10.59
CA GLN A 47 1.06 1.46 11.42
C GLN A 47 1.33 2.89 10.97
N THR A 48 1.75 3.72 11.94
CA THR A 48 2.20 5.08 11.63
C THR A 48 3.61 5.03 11.04
N GLN A 49 4.02 6.12 10.39
CA GLN A 49 5.39 6.22 9.87
C GLN A 49 6.43 6.06 10.99
N ARG A 50 6.12 6.59 12.17
CA ARG A 50 7.01 6.47 13.33
C ARG A 50 7.16 5.02 13.77
N GLU A 51 6.05 4.28 13.82
CA GLU A 51 6.07 2.87 14.17
C GLU A 51 6.87 2.05 13.15
N ILE A 52 6.66 2.33 11.86
CA ILE A 52 7.39 1.65 10.79
C ILE A 52 8.88 1.96 10.88
N ALA A 53 9.23 3.22 11.11
CA ALA A 53 10.62 3.63 11.26
C ALA A 53 11.30 2.86 12.39
N ARG A 54 10.63 2.75 13.53
CA ARG A 54 11.13 2.02 14.70
C ARG A 54 11.30 0.53 14.36
N HIS A 55 10.31 -0.04 13.70
CA HIS A 55 10.31 -1.47 13.34
C HIS A 55 11.43 -1.81 12.38
N LEU A 56 11.66 -0.95 11.39
CA LEU A 56 12.66 -1.19 10.36
C LEU A 56 14.04 -0.62 10.69
N HIS A 57 14.17 0.05 11.84
CA HIS A 57 15.43 0.68 12.27
C HIS A 57 15.95 1.71 11.27
N ILE A 58 15.03 2.52 10.76
CA ILE A 58 15.37 3.63 9.86
C ILE A 58 14.70 4.91 10.36
N SER A 59 15.08 6.05 9.80
CA SER A 59 14.50 7.31 10.23
C SER A 59 13.06 7.46 9.71
N ARG A 60 12.26 8.23 10.43
CA ARG A 60 10.91 8.56 10.00
C ARG A 60 10.92 9.31 8.66
N SER A 61 11.90 10.20 8.49
CA SER A 61 12.06 10.93 7.23
C SER A 61 12.28 10.00 6.06
N TYR A 62 13.02 8.93 6.28
CA TYR A 62 13.28 7.93 5.25
C TYR A 62 12.00 7.14 4.94
N VAL A 63 11.24 6.75 5.97
CA VAL A 63 9.94 6.09 5.78
C VAL A 63 9.03 6.97 4.94
N SER A 64 8.95 8.25 5.26
CA SER A 64 8.13 9.20 4.53
C SER A 64 8.53 9.27 3.05
N ARG A 65 9.83 9.26 2.78
CA ARG A 65 10.37 9.31 1.42
C ARG A 65 10.06 8.03 0.66
N ILE A 66 10.21 6.88 1.32
CA ILE A 66 9.89 5.58 0.72
C ILE A 66 8.41 5.52 0.37
N GLU A 67 7.55 5.91 1.30
CA GLU A 67 6.10 5.92 1.10
C GLU A 67 5.72 6.81 -0.09
N LYS A 68 6.29 8.00 -0.14
CA LYS A 68 6.02 8.95 -1.21
C LYS A 68 6.42 8.40 -2.58
N ASN A 69 7.60 7.79 -2.65
CA ASN A 69 8.08 7.17 -3.89
C ASN A 69 7.20 6.00 -4.31
N ALA A 70 6.82 5.18 -3.35
CA ALA A 70 5.93 4.04 -3.61
C ALA A 70 4.59 4.50 -4.15
N LEU A 71 3.99 5.52 -3.53
CA LEU A 71 2.71 6.05 -3.97
C LEU A 71 2.79 6.66 -5.37
N LYS A 72 3.91 7.29 -5.70
CA LYS A 72 4.14 7.80 -7.05
C LYS A 72 4.13 6.69 -8.09
N LYS A 73 4.81 5.58 -7.80
CA LYS A 73 4.85 4.42 -8.68
C LYS A 73 3.47 3.81 -8.86
N LEU A 74 2.73 3.69 -7.77
CA LEU A 74 1.37 3.16 -7.81
C LEU A 74 0.43 4.06 -8.60
N LYS A 75 0.57 5.36 -8.45
CA LYS A 75 -0.24 6.33 -9.19
C LYS A 75 0.01 6.20 -10.70
N THR A 76 1.25 6.01 -11.10
CA THR A 76 1.59 5.80 -12.51
C THR A 76 0.96 4.53 -13.04
N LEU A 77 0.89 3.49 -12.20
CA LEU A 77 0.29 2.20 -12.57
C LEU A 77 -1.20 2.33 -12.84
N PHE A 78 -1.89 3.21 -12.11
CA PHE A 78 -3.33 3.41 -12.26
C PHE A 78 -3.69 4.54 -13.20
N GLY A 79 -2.72 5.20 -13.69
CA GLY A 79 -2.91 6.21 -14.67
C GLY A 79 -3.43 7.49 -14.32
#